data_75c6c7a1348626bea6072923eedcc5f8
#
_entry.id   75c6c7a1348626bea6072923eedcc5f8
#
_cell.length_a   1.000
_cell.length_b   1.000
_cell.length_c   1.000
_cell.angle_alpha   90.00
_cell.angle_beta   90.00
_cell.angle_gamma   90.00
#
_symmetry.space_group_name_H-M   'P 1'
#
loop_
_entity.id
_entity.type
_entity.pdbx_description
1 polymer ?
#
loop_
_entity_poly.entity_id
_entity_poly.type
_entity_poly.pdbx_seq_one_letter_code
_entity_poly.pdbx_strand_id
1 'polypeptide(L)'
;MAGSEDMEKKARKVYVIGHKNPDTDSICSAIAYANLKREMTGREYTAKRAGQINEETQYVLHKFHVDAPRLLTNVKLQVKDMDIHKIKGVEPGVSIKETWELMKKQSVKTIPVIKEGELVGLIST
;
A
#
# COMPACT_ATOMS: atom_id res chain seq x y z
N MET A 1 -7.36 13.78 -16.62
CA MET A 1 -7.69 14.55 -15.42
C MET A 1 -6.88 14.01 -14.24
N ALA A 2 -6.01 14.83 -13.70
CA ALA A 2 -5.09 14.46 -12.61
C ALA A 2 -5.75 14.31 -11.24
N GLY A 3 -7.05 14.59 -11.08
CA GLY A 3 -7.72 14.65 -9.78
C GLY A 3 -7.96 13.30 -9.10
N SER A 4 -8.13 12.19 -9.82
CA SER A 4 -8.40 10.87 -9.23
C SER A 4 -7.14 10.18 -8.71
N GLU A 5 -5.99 10.31 -9.38
CA GLU A 5 -4.71 9.76 -8.92
C GLU A 5 -4.17 10.53 -7.71
N ASP A 6 -4.33 11.85 -7.66
CA ASP A 6 -3.96 12.67 -6.50
C ASP A 6 -4.87 12.42 -5.30
N MET A 7 -6.15 12.14 -5.50
CA MET A 7 -7.07 11.75 -4.43
C MET A 7 -6.79 10.33 -3.90
N GLU A 8 -6.44 9.37 -4.76
CA GLU A 8 -6.01 8.03 -4.31
C GLU A 8 -4.68 8.07 -3.55
N LYS A 9 -3.72 8.88 -3.98
CA LYS A 9 -2.47 9.11 -3.23
C LYS A 9 -2.70 9.79 -1.88
N LYS A 10 -3.70 10.67 -1.76
CA LYS A 10 -4.10 11.30 -0.50
C LYS A 10 -4.75 10.32 0.49
N ALA A 11 -5.40 9.28 0.01
CA ALA A 11 -6.11 8.29 0.82
C ALA A 11 -5.21 7.18 1.39
N ARG A 12 -3.95 7.05 0.95
CA ARG A 12 -3.02 6.04 1.47
C ARG A 12 -2.58 6.40 2.89
N LYS A 13 -2.92 5.52 3.84
CA LYS A 13 -2.41 5.59 5.21
C LYS A 13 -0.93 5.29 5.24
N VAL A 14 -0.18 6.13 5.92
CA VAL A 14 1.26 5.93 6.11
C VAL A 14 1.51 5.51 7.56
N TYR A 15 2.14 4.38 7.77
CA TYR A 15 2.54 3.92 9.09
C TYR A 15 3.98 4.33 9.40
N VAL A 16 4.16 4.96 10.54
CA VAL A 16 5.47 5.31 11.09
C VAL A 16 5.83 4.29 12.15
N ILE A 17 6.94 3.62 11.97
CA ILE A 17 7.35 2.52 12.84
C ILE A 17 8.82 2.63 13.22
N GLY A 18 9.14 2.30 14.44
CA GLY A 18 10.52 2.27 14.95
C GLY A 18 11.11 0.86 14.94
N HIS A 19 11.95 0.57 15.94
CA HIS A 19 12.64 -0.71 16.06
C HIS A 19 11.71 -1.91 16.27
N LYS A 20 12.19 -3.11 15.94
CA LYS A 20 11.50 -4.35 16.23
C LYS A 20 11.29 -4.57 17.74
N ASN A 21 12.29 -4.24 18.54
CA ASN A 21 12.22 -4.21 20.01
C ASN A 21 12.18 -2.74 20.46
N PRO A 22 10.98 -2.13 20.51
CA PRO A 22 10.88 -0.71 20.69
C PRO A 22 11.22 -0.30 22.13
N ASP A 23 12.14 0.65 22.26
CA ASP A 23 12.41 1.39 23.50
C ASP A 23 11.53 2.66 23.56
N THR A 24 11.66 3.41 24.65
CA THR A 24 10.89 4.64 24.85
C THR A 24 11.15 5.66 23.74
N ASP A 25 12.41 5.82 23.33
CA ASP A 25 12.80 6.73 22.26
C ASP A 25 12.14 6.35 20.91
N SER A 26 12.21 5.08 20.57
CA SER A 26 11.59 4.54 19.34
C SER A 26 10.09 4.80 19.27
N ILE A 27 9.37 4.57 20.36
CA ILE A 27 7.92 4.79 20.44
C ILE A 27 7.57 6.28 20.39
N CYS A 28 8.24 7.09 21.20
CA CYS A 28 7.99 8.53 21.26
C CYS A 28 8.34 9.23 19.95
N SER A 29 9.44 8.85 19.31
CA SER A 29 9.84 9.39 18.01
C SER A 29 8.83 9.04 16.91
N ALA A 30 8.33 7.83 16.89
CA ALA A 30 7.29 7.42 15.91
C ALA A 30 6.00 8.24 16.08
N ILE A 31 5.56 8.46 17.32
CA ILE A 31 4.37 9.27 17.61
C ILE A 31 4.60 10.73 17.20
N ALA A 32 5.71 11.31 17.60
CA ALA A 32 6.05 12.71 17.31
C ALA A 32 6.16 12.93 15.78
N TYR A 33 6.85 12.06 15.09
CA TYR A 33 7.01 12.15 13.63
C TYR A 33 5.68 11.99 12.88
N ALA A 34 4.83 11.04 13.29
CA ALA A 34 3.52 10.86 12.69
C ALA A 34 2.63 12.11 12.86
N ASN A 35 2.67 12.72 14.06
CA ASN A 35 1.95 13.96 14.32
C ASN A 35 2.47 15.12 13.46
N LEU A 36 3.77 15.32 13.42
CA LEU A 36 4.40 16.37 12.63
C LEU A 36 4.02 16.23 11.13
N LYS A 37 4.11 15.02 10.60
CA LYS A 37 3.79 14.77 9.20
C LYS A 37 2.31 14.96 8.87
N ARG A 38 1.40 14.62 9.79
CA ARG A 38 -0.03 14.93 9.62
C ARG A 38 -0.27 16.43 9.49
N GLU A 39 0.32 17.21 10.41
CA GLU A 39 0.18 18.67 10.40
C GLU A 39 0.77 19.31 9.13
N MET A 40 1.94 18.85 8.72
CA MET A 40 2.63 19.42 7.56
C MET A 40 1.98 19.06 6.22
N THR A 41 1.43 17.87 6.08
CA THR A 41 1.00 17.33 4.77
C THR A 41 -0.50 17.15 4.62
N GLY A 42 -1.26 17.18 5.71
CA GLY A 42 -2.68 16.84 5.73
C GLY A 42 -2.98 15.37 5.38
N ARG A 43 -1.95 14.52 5.26
CA ARG A 43 -2.10 13.07 5.00
C ARG A 43 -2.22 12.30 6.29
N GLU A 44 -2.85 11.12 6.22
CA GLU A 44 -3.01 10.25 7.38
C GLU A 44 -1.73 9.48 7.69
N TYR A 45 -0.98 9.97 8.69
CA TYR A 45 0.17 9.29 9.27
C TYR A 45 -0.24 8.72 10.63
N THR A 46 0.08 7.46 10.87
CA THR A 46 -0.25 6.76 12.13
C THR A 46 0.97 6.05 12.67
N ALA A 47 1.31 6.33 13.93
CA ALA A 47 2.37 5.58 14.61
C ALA A 47 1.93 4.15 14.87
N LYS A 48 2.83 3.20 14.61
CA LYS A 48 2.68 1.77 14.90
C LYS A 48 3.93 1.27 15.62
N ARG A 49 3.82 0.12 16.27
CA ARG A 49 4.96 -0.55 16.90
C ARG A 49 5.19 -1.94 16.30
N ALA A 50 6.45 -2.36 16.29
CA ALA A 50 6.84 -3.67 15.76
C ALA A 50 7.00 -4.73 16.86
N GLY A 51 6.94 -4.34 18.12
CA GLY A 51 7.12 -5.24 19.25
C GLY A 51 6.35 -4.80 20.49
N GLN A 52 6.60 -5.50 21.58
CA GLN A 52 5.98 -5.20 22.88
C GLN A 52 6.58 -3.92 23.48
N ILE A 53 5.75 -3.19 24.18
CA ILE A 53 6.15 -1.98 24.91
C ILE A 53 6.65 -2.38 26.29
N ASN A 54 7.80 -1.85 26.71
CA ASN A 54 8.34 -2.06 28.05
C ASN A 54 7.62 -1.20 29.09
N GLU A 55 7.86 -1.49 30.37
CA GLU A 55 7.20 -0.80 31.49
C GLU A 55 7.54 0.70 31.55
N GLU A 56 8.79 1.06 31.24
CA GLU A 56 9.24 2.46 31.18
C GLU A 56 8.44 3.25 30.16
N THR A 57 8.30 2.71 28.95
CA THR A 57 7.53 3.34 27.87
C THR A 57 6.05 3.45 28.24
N GLN A 58 5.47 2.42 28.85
CA GLN A 58 4.08 2.46 29.34
C GLN A 58 3.89 3.57 30.38
N TYR A 59 4.81 3.69 31.32
CA TYR A 59 4.78 4.76 32.31
C TYR A 59 4.82 6.16 31.68
N VAL A 60 5.73 6.37 30.74
CA VAL A 60 5.86 7.66 30.03
C VAL A 60 4.60 8.00 29.27
N LEU A 61 4.07 7.08 28.49
CA LEU A 61 2.83 7.30 27.73
C LEU A 61 1.64 7.61 28.65
N HIS A 62 1.50 6.87 29.74
CA HIS A 62 0.46 7.10 30.73
C HIS A 62 0.58 8.47 31.39
N LYS A 63 1.81 8.86 31.78
CA LYS A 63 2.08 10.15 32.42
C LYS A 63 1.67 11.34 31.55
N PHE A 64 1.89 11.23 30.24
CA PHE A 64 1.58 12.30 29.29
C PHE A 64 0.22 12.12 28.60
N HIS A 65 -0.60 11.17 29.02
CA HIS A 65 -1.93 10.87 28.46
C HIS A 65 -1.89 10.61 26.94
N VAL A 66 -0.86 9.90 26.48
CA VAL A 66 -0.69 9.51 25.08
C VAL A 66 -1.02 8.04 24.91
N ASP A 67 -1.89 7.73 23.95
CA ASP A 67 -2.25 6.35 23.63
C ASP A 67 -1.07 5.58 23.01
N ALA A 68 -0.87 4.36 23.46
CA ALA A 68 0.15 3.48 22.90
C ALA A 68 -0.13 3.12 21.44
N PRO A 69 0.88 3.17 20.55
CA PRO A 69 0.72 2.73 19.18
C PRO A 69 0.29 1.27 19.10
N ARG A 70 -0.63 0.97 18.18
CA ARG A 70 -1.07 -0.41 17.95
C ARG A 70 0.03 -1.25 17.30
N LEU A 71 0.09 -2.52 17.65
CA LEU A 71 1.02 -3.47 17.05
C LEU A 71 0.75 -3.61 15.55
N LEU A 72 1.80 -3.53 14.75
CA LEU A 72 1.74 -3.84 13.33
C LEU A 72 2.04 -5.33 13.14
N THR A 73 1.02 -6.12 12.90
CA THR A 73 1.11 -7.57 12.81
C THR A 73 1.49 -8.07 11.43
N ASN A 74 1.30 -7.25 10.39
CA ASN A 74 1.59 -7.63 9.02
C ASN A 74 2.08 -6.45 8.20
N VAL A 75 3.30 -6.56 7.70
CA VAL A 75 3.95 -5.61 6.77
C VAL A 75 4.08 -6.16 5.35
N LYS A 76 3.49 -7.33 5.10
CA LYS A 76 3.52 -7.91 3.75
C LYS A 76 2.69 -7.06 2.80
N LEU A 77 3.23 -6.86 1.63
CA LEU A 77 2.49 -6.26 0.52
C LEU A 77 1.23 -7.08 0.26
N GLN A 78 0.11 -6.41 0.24
CA GLN A 78 -1.16 -7.02 -0.15
C GLN A 78 -1.42 -6.69 -1.62
N VAL A 79 -2.21 -7.51 -2.30
CA VAL A 79 -2.56 -7.27 -3.71
C VAL A 79 -3.19 -5.89 -3.90
N LYS A 80 -3.95 -5.41 -2.92
CA LYS A 80 -4.54 -4.05 -2.93
C LYS A 80 -3.52 -2.91 -2.88
N ASP A 81 -2.29 -3.18 -2.41
CA ASP A 81 -1.22 -2.19 -2.27
C ASP A 81 -0.32 -2.14 -3.52
N MET A 82 -0.53 -3.06 -4.45
CA MET A 82 0.22 -3.14 -5.70
C MET A 82 -0.40 -2.21 -6.74
N ASP A 83 0.45 -1.50 -7.47
CA ASP A 83 0.02 -0.81 -8.68
C ASP A 83 -0.26 -1.87 -9.76
N ILE A 84 -1.54 -2.18 -9.94
CA ILE A 84 -1.97 -3.12 -10.96
C ILE A 84 -2.09 -2.35 -12.28
N HIS A 85 -1.23 -2.70 -13.24
CA HIS A 85 -1.40 -2.21 -14.59
C HIS A 85 -2.71 -2.77 -15.18
N LYS A 86 -3.62 -1.87 -15.55
CA LYS A 86 -4.83 -2.26 -16.27
C LYS A 86 -4.44 -2.69 -17.68
N ILE A 87 -4.42 -3.98 -17.90
CA ILE A 87 -4.12 -4.57 -19.21
C ILE A 87 -5.45 -4.77 -19.95
N LYS A 88 -5.51 -4.24 -21.17
CA LYS A 88 -6.66 -4.49 -22.05
C LYS A 88 -6.56 -5.91 -22.61
N GLY A 89 -7.59 -6.72 -22.38
CA GLY A 89 -7.67 -8.07 -22.92
C GLY A 89 -8.14 -8.11 -24.38
N VAL A 90 -8.18 -9.32 -24.92
CA VAL A 90 -8.71 -9.61 -26.25
C VAL A 90 -9.93 -10.54 -26.15
N GLU A 91 -10.81 -10.48 -27.15
CA GLU A 91 -11.94 -11.40 -27.27
C GLU A 91 -11.53 -12.70 -27.97
N PRO A 92 -12.22 -13.83 -27.73
CA PRO A 92 -12.03 -15.03 -28.50
C PRO A 92 -12.29 -14.76 -29.99
N GLY A 93 -11.41 -15.25 -30.85
CA GLY A 93 -11.51 -15.05 -32.32
C GLY A 93 -10.66 -13.89 -32.86
N VAL A 94 -10.03 -13.11 -32.02
CA VAL A 94 -9.04 -12.11 -32.47
C VAL A 94 -7.83 -12.81 -33.08
N SER A 95 -7.27 -12.25 -34.16
CA SER A 95 -6.11 -12.82 -34.82
C SER A 95 -4.86 -12.77 -33.95
N ILE A 96 -3.93 -13.71 -34.19
CA ILE A 96 -2.63 -13.74 -33.51
C ILE A 96 -1.87 -12.44 -33.77
N LYS A 97 -1.96 -11.89 -34.97
CA LYS A 97 -1.32 -10.63 -35.34
C LYS A 97 -1.80 -9.46 -34.50
N GLU A 98 -3.11 -9.31 -34.37
CA GLU A 98 -3.71 -8.23 -33.54
C GLU A 98 -3.36 -8.38 -32.06
N THR A 99 -3.37 -9.61 -31.56
CA THR A 99 -2.94 -9.91 -30.19
C THR A 99 -1.47 -9.55 -29.97
N TRP A 100 -0.59 -9.88 -30.90
CA TRP A 100 0.82 -9.54 -30.87
C TRP A 100 1.07 -8.02 -30.88
N GLU A 101 0.36 -7.30 -31.74
CA GLU A 101 0.44 -5.83 -31.80
C GLU A 101 -0.01 -5.19 -30.48
N LEU A 102 -1.08 -5.72 -29.86
CA LEU A 102 -1.57 -5.26 -28.57
C LEU A 102 -0.57 -5.54 -27.46
N MET A 103 0.09 -6.71 -27.46
CA MET A 103 1.17 -7.04 -26.53
C MET A 103 2.32 -6.05 -26.60
N LYS A 104 2.74 -5.71 -27.82
CA LYS A 104 3.79 -4.70 -28.04
C LYS A 104 3.37 -3.33 -27.56
N LYS A 105 2.15 -2.90 -27.87
CA LYS A 105 1.61 -1.60 -27.48
C LYS A 105 1.53 -1.44 -25.97
N GLN A 106 1.15 -2.50 -25.25
CA GLN A 106 1.03 -2.50 -23.79
C GLN A 106 2.32 -2.90 -23.06
N SER A 107 3.37 -3.29 -23.81
CA SER A 107 4.63 -3.78 -23.27
C SER A 107 4.46 -4.95 -22.29
N VAL A 108 3.57 -5.88 -22.62
CA VAL A 108 3.27 -7.06 -21.82
C VAL A 108 3.55 -8.34 -22.60
N LYS A 109 3.88 -9.41 -21.88
CA LYS A 109 4.14 -10.74 -22.46
C LYS A 109 2.93 -11.67 -22.39
N THR A 110 1.92 -11.28 -21.63
CA THR A 110 0.71 -12.09 -21.44
C THR A 110 -0.52 -11.19 -21.53
N ILE A 111 -1.52 -11.65 -22.27
CA ILE A 111 -2.80 -10.94 -22.42
C ILE A 111 -3.95 -11.87 -22.03
N PRO A 112 -4.91 -11.38 -21.22
CA PRO A 112 -6.11 -12.14 -20.91
C PRO A 112 -7.07 -12.20 -22.09
N VAL A 113 -7.71 -13.35 -22.28
CA VAL A 113 -8.83 -13.54 -23.21
C VAL A 113 -10.11 -13.39 -22.40
N ILE A 114 -10.94 -12.42 -22.76
CA ILE A 114 -12.16 -12.07 -22.04
C ILE A 114 -13.36 -12.28 -22.97
N LYS A 115 -14.35 -13.02 -22.49
CA LYS A 115 -15.63 -13.21 -23.16
C LYS A 115 -16.75 -12.74 -22.21
N GLU A 116 -17.58 -11.81 -22.69
CA GLU A 116 -18.71 -11.28 -21.92
C GLU A 116 -18.34 -10.79 -20.50
N GLY A 117 -17.14 -10.21 -20.33
CA GLY A 117 -16.63 -9.71 -19.06
C GLY A 117 -15.97 -10.77 -18.17
N GLU A 118 -15.93 -12.04 -18.60
CA GLU A 118 -15.30 -13.13 -17.86
C GLU A 118 -13.95 -13.53 -18.48
N LEU A 119 -12.98 -13.85 -17.61
CA LEU A 119 -11.68 -14.37 -18.02
C LEU A 119 -11.84 -15.83 -18.47
N VAL A 120 -11.63 -16.11 -19.74
CA VAL A 120 -11.72 -17.47 -20.32
C VAL A 120 -10.38 -18.07 -20.69
N GLY A 121 -9.32 -17.29 -20.73
CA GLY A 121 -7.99 -17.79 -21.02
C GLY A 121 -6.90 -16.73 -20.96
N LEU A 122 -5.67 -17.17 -21.20
CA LEU A 122 -4.48 -16.33 -21.27
C LEU A 122 -3.67 -16.67 -22.52
N ILE A 123 -3.15 -15.66 -23.20
CA ILE A 123 -2.19 -15.82 -24.30
C ILE A 123 -0.86 -15.25 -23.86
N SER A 124 0.19 -16.03 -23.93
CA SER A 124 1.56 -15.62 -23.63
C SER A 124 2.52 -15.94 -24.76
N THR A 125 3.61 -15.20 -24.81
CA THR A 125 4.73 -15.45 -25.73
C THR A 125 5.79 -16.33 -25.07
#